data_bca2074c2c46e22566e51afed3b7f7cb
#
_entry.id   bca2074c2c46e22566e51afed3b7f7cb
#
_cell.length_a   1.000
_cell.length_b   1.000
_cell.length_c   1.000
_cell.angle_alpha   90.00
_cell.angle_beta   90.00
_cell.angle_gamma   90.00
#
_symmetry.space_group_name_H-M   'P 1'
#
loop_
_entity.id
_entity.type
_entity.pdbx_description
1 polymer ?
#
loop_
_entity_poly.entity_id
_entity_poly.type
_entity_poly.pdbx_seq_one_letter_code
_entity_poly.pdbx_strand_id
1 'polypeptide(L)'
;MEILSFHYFDRKADTINIDFSLNNIDFIHSLENKYRINLCEDTYKLGKFELENSIYVFPLIINKDCNDGVLIHNIIDIISNESNQTLVDSELVNSNENLKNEIFRHTKERLDSKNYNGLFYNFNWGVGLGEVANKKKLVEVLKGIDLVLEYKSMELLGKPLRSLSKKELERLNDKFYAIILIVEYAPIINIPPPPMEIN
;
A
#
# COMPACT_ATOMS: atom_id res chain seq x y z
N MET A 1 17.78 -7.94 6.61
CA MET A 1 16.72 -6.98 6.94
C MET A 1 16.71 -5.97 5.82
N GLU A 2 15.91 -6.22 4.76
CA GLU A 2 15.66 -5.23 3.73
C GLU A 2 14.64 -4.25 4.31
N ILE A 3 15.12 -3.16 4.83
CA ILE A 3 14.27 -2.05 5.21
C ILE A 3 14.04 -1.28 3.92
N LEU A 4 12.87 -1.48 3.32
CA LEU A 4 12.35 -0.57 2.32
C LEU A 4 12.34 0.84 2.93
N SER A 5 12.60 1.86 2.15
CA SER A 5 13.04 3.22 2.54
C SER A 5 12.10 4.03 3.44
N PHE A 6 11.19 3.39 4.14
CA PHE A 6 10.27 4.02 5.09
C PHE A 6 10.92 4.43 6.41
N HIS A 7 12.19 4.81 6.42
CA HIS A 7 12.99 5.07 7.61
C HIS A 7 12.54 6.23 8.49
N TYR A 8 11.49 6.96 8.09
CA TYR A 8 11.18 8.23 8.74
C TYR A 8 9.72 8.42 9.11
N PHE A 9 9.14 7.43 9.77
CA PHE A 9 7.85 7.63 10.44
C PHE A 9 8.08 7.72 11.95
N ASP A 10 7.23 8.51 12.59
CA ASP A 10 7.29 8.73 14.03
C ASP A 10 7.41 7.38 14.75
N ARG A 11 8.56 7.14 15.42
CA ARG A 11 8.81 5.91 16.19
C ARG A 11 7.80 5.68 17.32
N LYS A 12 6.88 6.61 17.52
CA LYS A 12 5.79 6.54 18.51
C LYS A 12 4.50 5.96 17.93
N ALA A 13 4.40 5.79 16.61
CA ALA A 13 3.20 5.18 16.05
C ALA A 13 3.11 3.70 16.43
N ASP A 14 1.92 3.27 16.83
CA ASP A 14 1.65 1.88 17.17
C ASP A 14 1.84 0.97 15.95
N THR A 15 2.47 -0.18 16.18
CA THR A 15 2.72 -1.16 15.12
C THR A 15 1.65 -2.23 15.12
N ILE A 16 1.01 -2.46 13.98
CA ILE A 16 -0.04 -3.44 13.77
C ILE A 16 0.46 -4.56 12.87
N ASN A 17 0.35 -5.81 13.34
CA ASN A 17 0.58 -6.97 12.49
C ASN A 17 -0.61 -7.17 11.55
N ILE A 18 -0.34 -7.20 10.24
CA ILE A 18 -1.35 -7.46 9.22
C ILE A 18 -1.66 -8.96 9.19
N ASP A 19 -2.93 -9.30 9.35
CA ASP A 19 -3.43 -10.67 9.25
C ASP A 19 -4.06 -10.90 7.88
N PHE A 20 -3.31 -11.52 6.99
CA PHE A 20 -3.74 -11.82 5.62
C PHE A 20 -4.66 -13.05 5.52
N SER A 21 -4.96 -13.73 6.62
CA SER A 21 -5.96 -14.80 6.66
C SER A 21 -7.39 -14.28 6.67
N LEU A 22 -7.57 -13.01 7.03
CA LEU A 22 -8.84 -12.29 7.04
C LEU A 22 -8.98 -11.44 5.76
N ASN A 23 -10.20 -11.10 5.35
CA ASN A 23 -10.42 -10.04 4.38
C ASN A 23 -10.20 -8.67 5.03
N ASN A 24 -10.17 -7.59 4.25
CA ASN A 24 -9.93 -6.23 4.76
C ASN A 24 -10.95 -5.83 5.84
N ILE A 25 -12.23 -6.16 5.65
CA ILE A 25 -13.31 -5.82 6.58
C ILE A 25 -13.13 -6.55 7.91
N ASP A 26 -12.97 -7.88 7.86
CA ASP A 26 -12.78 -8.71 9.05
C ASP A 26 -11.48 -8.34 9.77
N PHE A 27 -10.42 -8.00 9.01
CA PHE A 27 -9.17 -7.52 9.57
C PHE A 27 -9.39 -6.22 10.36
N ILE A 28 -10.05 -5.22 9.77
CA ILE A 28 -10.34 -3.93 10.42
C ILE A 28 -11.17 -4.14 11.70
N HIS A 29 -12.23 -4.95 11.64
CA HIS A 29 -13.06 -5.26 12.82
C HIS A 29 -12.27 -6.01 13.90
N SER A 30 -11.33 -6.88 13.52
CA SER A 30 -10.47 -7.59 14.46
C SER A 30 -9.57 -6.65 15.26
N LEU A 31 -9.11 -5.55 14.63
CA LEU A 31 -8.23 -4.58 15.27
C LEU A 31 -8.91 -3.83 16.41
N GLU A 32 -10.16 -3.41 16.23
CA GLU A 32 -10.93 -2.71 17.28
C GLU A 32 -11.07 -3.57 18.53
N ASN A 33 -11.39 -4.86 18.31
CA ASN A 33 -11.55 -5.81 19.40
C ASN A 33 -10.21 -6.15 20.08
N LYS A 34 -9.15 -6.38 19.31
CA LYS A 34 -7.85 -6.84 19.80
C LYS A 34 -7.06 -5.75 20.49
N TYR A 35 -7.07 -4.54 19.92
CA TYR A 35 -6.23 -3.44 20.40
C TYR A 35 -7.04 -2.37 21.15
N ARG A 36 -8.37 -2.49 21.20
CA ARG A 36 -9.29 -1.52 21.82
C ARG A 36 -9.07 -0.09 21.30
N ILE A 37 -8.75 0.04 20.01
CA ILE A 37 -8.53 1.33 19.35
C ILE A 37 -9.84 1.78 18.70
N ASN A 38 -10.07 3.09 18.69
CA ASN A 38 -11.15 3.70 17.92
C ASN A 38 -10.61 4.08 16.53
N LEU A 39 -10.87 3.25 15.53
CA LEU A 39 -10.38 3.48 14.16
C LEU A 39 -11.01 4.72 13.48
N CYS A 40 -12.06 5.29 14.05
CA CYS A 40 -12.61 6.54 13.57
C CYS A 40 -11.80 7.78 14.01
N GLU A 41 -11.01 7.66 15.06
CA GLU A 41 -10.22 8.76 15.61
C GLU A 41 -8.71 8.58 15.41
N ASP A 42 -8.25 7.32 15.43
CA ASP A 42 -6.84 6.97 15.54
C ASP A 42 -6.39 6.07 14.36
N THR A 43 -6.38 6.65 13.16
CA THR A 43 -6.27 5.90 11.91
C THR A 43 -4.84 5.63 11.45
N TYR A 44 -3.85 6.48 11.84
CA TYR A 44 -2.47 6.32 11.41
C TYR A 44 -1.69 5.34 12.28
N LYS A 45 -1.08 4.34 11.65
CA LYS A 45 -0.32 3.27 12.29
C LYS A 45 0.92 2.90 11.47
N LEU A 46 1.71 1.97 12.01
CA LEU A 46 2.73 1.25 11.23
C LEU A 46 2.26 -0.18 10.98
N GLY A 47 2.09 -0.54 9.72
CA GLY A 47 1.86 -1.92 9.33
C GLY A 47 3.12 -2.75 9.45
N LYS A 48 2.99 -4.00 9.88
CA LYS A 48 4.10 -4.96 10.01
C LYS A 48 3.66 -6.35 9.57
N PHE A 49 4.55 -7.05 8.89
CA PHE A 49 4.45 -8.50 8.65
C PHE A 49 5.83 -9.12 8.46
N GLU A 50 5.89 -10.45 8.57
CA GLU A 50 7.10 -11.23 8.31
C GLU A 50 6.90 -12.12 7.08
N LEU A 51 7.92 -12.17 6.23
CA LEU A 51 7.99 -13.05 5.08
C LEU A 51 9.45 -13.50 4.86
N GLU A 52 9.70 -14.82 4.78
CA GLU A 52 11.01 -15.40 4.45
C GLU A 52 12.16 -14.84 5.34
N ASN A 53 11.97 -14.77 6.66
CA ASN A 53 12.88 -14.20 7.66
C ASN A 53 13.14 -12.68 7.53
N SER A 54 12.40 -11.99 6.70
CA SER A 54 12.43 -10.52 6.58
C SER A 54 11.22 -9.91 7.26
N ILE A 55 11.45 -8.84 8.02
CA ILE A 55 10.39 -8.06 8.66
C ILE A 55 10.17 -6.80 7.82
N TYR A 56 8.94 -6.61 7.37
CA TYR A 56 8.49 -5.44 6.62
C TYR A 56 7.70 -4.52 7.55
N VAL A 57 8.09 -3.24 7.59
CA VAL A 57 7.40 -2.19 8.35
C VAL A 57 7.15 -1.02 7.41
N PHE A 58 5.93 -0.51 7.38
CA PHE A 58 5.53 0.53 6.44
C PHE A 58 4.43 1.42 7.04
N PRO A 59 4.29 2.67 6.56
CA PRO A 59 3.20 3.54 6.98
C PRO A 59 1.87 2.99 6.51
N LEU A 60 0.91 3.01 7.43
CA LEU A 60 -0.42 2.47 7.24
C LEU A 60 -1.47 3.45 7.73
N ILE A 61 -2.49 3.68 6.91
CA ILE A 61 -3.75 4.26 7.35
C ILE A 61 -4.83 3.20 7.20
N ILE A 62 -5.62 3.06 8.26
CA ILE A 62 -6.80 2.21 8.26
C ILE A 62 -7.99 3.15 8.24
N ASN A 63 -8.81 3.04 7.19
CA ASN A 63 -10.01 3.86 7.05
C ASN A 63 -11.24 2.97 7.26
N LYS A 64 -11.92 3.19 8.39
CA LYS A 64 -13.24 2.65 8.64
C LYS A 64 -14.29 3.64 8.14
N ASP A 65 -15.37 3.13 7.56
CA ASP A 65 -16.51 3.95 7.18
C ASP A 65 -17.27 4.41 8.44
N CYS A 66 -16.90 5.59 8.93
CA CYS A 66 -17.45 6.18 10.16
C CYS A 66 -18.51 7.27 9.87
N ASN A 67 -19.19 7.21 8.74
CA ASN A 67 -20.23 8.16 8.28
C ASN A 67 -19.74 9.61 8.00
N ASP A 68 -18.53 9.98 8.38
CA ASP A 68 -18.00 11.33 8.18
C ASP A 68 -17.15 11.46 6.90
N GLY A 69 -17.31 10.54 5.97
CA GLY A 69 -16.79 10.49 4.61
C GLY A 69 -15.57 11.38 4.35
N VAL A 70 -14.41 11.06 4.96
CA VAL A 70 -13.17 11.71 4.52
C VAL A 70 -12.89 11.22 3.11
N LEU A 71 -13.24 12.04 2.11
CA LEU A 71 -12.87 11.77 0.72
C LEU A 71 -11.36 11.81 0.62
N ILE A 72 -10.73 10.64 0.68
CA ILE A 72 -9.31 10.52 0.39
C ILE A 72 -9.16 10.67 -1.11
N HIS A 73 -8.60 11.79 -1.53
CA HIS A 73 -8.21 12.02 -2.91
C HIS A 73 -6.80 11.44 -3.14
N ASN A 74 -6.46 11.14 -4.37
CA ASN A 74 -5.11 10.65 -4.75
C ASN A 74 -4.83 9.20 -4.31
N ILE A 75 -5.76 8.30 -4.63
CA ILE A 75 -5.63 6.88 -4.34
C ILE A 75 -5.17 6.15 -5.61
N ILE A 76 -4.23 5.23 -5.47
CA ILE A 76 -3.94 4.15 -6.41
C ILE A 76 -4.60 2.89 -5.86
N ASP A 77 -5.59 2.37 -6.57
CA ASP A 77 -6.28 1.15 -6.15
C ASP A 77 -5.51 -0.10 -6.60
N ILE A 78 -5.25 -1.01 -5.68
CA ILE A 78 -4.57 -2.29 -5.90
C ILE A 78 -5.47 -3.38 -5.35
N ILE A 79 -6.15 -4.10 -6.24
CA ILE A 79 -7.18 -5.06 -5.85
C ILE A 79 -6.81 -6.44 -6.38
N SER A 80 -6.79 -7.42 -5.51
CA SER A 80 -6.53 -8.81 -5.86
C SER A 80 -7.76 -9.68 -5.61
N ASN A 81 -8.04 -10.58 -6.55
CA ASN A 81 -9.08 -11.59 -6.39
C ASN A 81 -8.52 -12.96 -5.95
N GLU A 82 -9.41 -13.89 -5.67
CA GLU A 82 -9.08 -15.27 -5.26
C GLU A 82 -8.36 -16.08 -6.35
N SER A 83 -8.49 -15.68 -7.62
CA SER A 83 -7.80 -16.31 -8.76
C SER A 83 -6.40 -15.76 -9.01
N ASN A 84 -5.82 -15.02 -8.06
CA ASN A 84 -4.49 -14.40 -8.14
C ASN A 84 -4.34 -13.30 -9.19
N GLN A 85 -5.43 -12.81 -9.76
CA GLN A 85 -5.41 -11.65 -10.63
C GLN A 85 -5.32 -10.39 -9.78
N THR A 86 -4.60 -9.38 -10.29
CA THR A 86 -4.46 -8.09 -9.62
C THR A 86 -4.80 -6.97 -10.58
N LEU A 87 -5.60 -6.02 -10.15
CA LEU A 87 -5.84 -4.76 -10.85
C LEU A 87 -5.06 -3.64 -10.17
N VAL A 88 -4.51 -2.74 -10.97
CA VAL A 88 -3.98 -1.45 -10.52
C VAL A 88 -4.75 -0.37 -11.26
N ASP A 89 -5.48 0.48 -10.54
CA ASP A 89 -6.36 1.51 -11.11
C ASP A 89 -7.29 0.95 -12.21
N SER A 90 -7.88 -0.23 -11.99
CA SER A 90 -8.76 -0.96 -12.91
C SER A 90 -8.08 -1.61 -14.12
N GLU A 91 -6.77 -1.52 -14.28
CA GLU A 91 -6.00 -2.22 -15.31
C GLU A 91 -5.47 -3.56 -14.79
N LEU A 92 -5.65 -4.63 -15.58
CA LEU A 92 -5.19 -5.97 -15.22
C LEU A 92 -3.66 -6.09 -15.31
N VAL A 93 -3.04 -6.48 -14.23
CA VAL A 93 -1.60 -6.77 -14.19
C VAL A 93 -1.35 -8.21 -14.61
N ASN A 94 -0.58 -8.39 -15.68
CA ASN A 94 -0.36 -9.71 -16.31
C ASN A 94 0.48 -10.69 -15.45
N SER A 95 1.27 -10.18 -14.50
CA SER A 95 2.03 -11.04 -13.59
C SER A 95 2.41 -10.28 -12.31
N ASN A 96 2.57 -11.01 -11.21
CA ASN A 96 3.04 -10.40 -9.95
C ASN A 96 4.45 -9.78 -10.08
N GLU A 97 5.31 -10.30 -10.97
CA GLU A 97 6.64 -9.74 -11.22
C GLU A 97 6.60 -8.34 -11.83
N ASN A 98 5.53 -8.03 -12.57
CA ASN A 98 5.31 -6.72 -13.16
C ASN A 98 4.64 -5.73 -12.20
N LEU A 99 4.05 -6.20 -11.09
CA LEU A 99 3.23 -5.37 -10.20
C LEU A 99 3.96 -4.10 -9.75
N LYS A 100 5.22 -4.20 -9.32
CA LYS A 100 6.02 -3.04 -8.90
C LYS A 100 6.15 -1.98 -10.01
N ASN A 101 6.32 -2.43 -11.27
CA ASN A 101 6.49 -1.53 -12.41
C ASN A 101 5.15 -0.87 -12.77
N GLU A 102 4.03 -1.60 -12.67
CA GLU A 102 2.70 -1.04 -12.89
C GLU A 102 2.34 -0.02 -11.79
N ILE A 103 2.65 -0.31 -10.53
CA ILE A 103 2.50 0.67 -9.43
C ILE A 103 3.29 1.95 -9.75
N PHE A 104 4.55 1.82 -10.16
CA PHE A 104 5.38 2.97 -10.52
C PHE A 104 4.79 3.73 -11.72
N ARG A 105 4.37 3.04 -12.79
CA ARG A 105 3.78 3.64 -14.00
C ARG A 105 2.54 4.44 -13.68
N HIS A 106 1.53 3.82 -13.04
CA HIS A 106 0.28 4.48 -12.67
C HIS A 106 0.50 5.67 -11.75
N THR A 107 1.42 5.50 -10.77
CA THR A 107 1.78 6.59 -9.86
C THR A 107 2.40 7.75 -10.62
N LYS A 108 3.35 7.49 -11.52
CA LYS A 108 4.02 8.53 -12.31
C LYS A 108 3.02 9.27 -13.19
N GLU A 109 2.16 8.55 -13.93
CA GLU A 109 1.11 9.15 -14.77
C GLU A 109 0.18 10.07 -13.96
N ARG A 110 -0.19 9.66 -12.73
CA ARG A 110 -1.02 10.46 -11.84
C ARG A 110 -0.30 11.71 -11.35
N LEU A 111 0.97 11.61 -10.99
CA LEU A 111 1.80 12.74 -10.58
C LEU A 111 2.06 13.72 -11.72
N ASP A 112 2.27 13.23 -12.94
CA ASP A 112 2.47 14.05 -14.14
C ASP A 112 1.18 14.80 -14.53
N SER A 113 -0.01 14.22 -14.21
CA SER A 113 -1.31 14.84 -14.51
C SER A 113 -1.72 15.93 -13.53
N LYS A 114 -1.29 15.83 -12.28
CA LYS A 114 -1.61 16.76 -11.18
C LYS A 114 -0.45 16.82 -10.18
N ASN A 115 -0.17 18.01 -9.67
CA ASN A 115 0.88 18.21 -8.68
C ASN A 115 0.39 17.78 -7.28
N TYR A 116 0.48 16.50 -6.99
CA TYR A 116 0.13 15.96 -5.68
C TYR A 116 1.34 15.93 -4.74
N ASN A 117 1.10 16.30 -3.48
CA ASN A 117 2.11 16.21 -2.42
C ASN A 117 2.23 14.80 -1.81
N GLY A 118 1.49 13.83 -2.33
CA GLY A 118 1.52 12.45 -1.88
C GLY A 118 0.38 11.60 -2.42
N LEU A 119 0.49 10.30 -2.20
CA LEU A 119 -0.45 9.31 -2.69
C LEU A 119 -0.74 8.25 -1.63
N PHE A 120 -1.96 7.74 -1.67
CA PHE A 120 -2.39 6.58 -0.90
C PHE A 120 -2.47 5.38 -1.84
N TYR A 121 -2.02 4.23 -1.36
CA TYR A 121 -2.07 2.96 -2.07
C TYR A 121 -3.06 2.05 -1.37
N ASN A 122 -4.29 2.01 -1.88
CA ASN A 122 -5.35 1.17 -1.34
C ASN A 122 -5.08 -0.29 -1.70
N PHE A 123 -4.64 -1.05 -0.71
CA PHE A 123 -4.31 -2.46 -0.90
C PHE A 123 -5.45 -3.36 -0.40
N ASN A 124 -6.12 -4.01 -1.36
CA ASN A 124 -7.18 -4.97 -1.10
C ASN A 124 -6.74 -6.36 -1.59
N TRP A 125 -6.64 -7.32 -0.67
CA TRP A 125 -6.13 -8.65 -0.97
C TRP A 125 -7.23 -9.71 -1.04
N GLY A 126 -7.01 -10.75 -1.87
CA GLY A 126 -7.92 -11.89 -2.02
C GLY A 126 -7.74 -12.92 -0.91
N VAL A 127 -8.79 -13.22 -0.16
CA VAL A 127 -8.75 -14.18 0.97
C VAL A 127 -8.36 -15.58 0.50
N GLY A 128 -8.84 -16.02 -0.64
CA GLY A 128 -8.60 -17.37 -1.18
C GLY A 128 -7.15 -17.65 -1.62
N LEU A 129 -6.30 -16.61 -1.75
CA LEU A 129 -4.91 -16.77 -2.19
C LEU A 129 -3.97 -17.33 -1.13
N GLY A 130 -4.36 -17.24 0.13
CA GLY A 130 -3.52 -17.58 1.26
C GLY A 130 -2.51 -16.48 1.63
N GLU A 131 -2.06 -16.55 2.87
CA GLU A 131 -1.25 -15.53 3.54
C GLU A 131 0.05 -15.20 2.80
N VAL A 132 0.79 -16.24 2.38
CA VAL A 132 2.11 -16.05 1.72
C VAL A 132 1.99 -15.33 0.38
N ALA A 133 0.97 -15.65 -0.42
CA ALA A 133 0.75 -15.00 -1.71
C ALA A 133 0.41 -13.51 -1.53
N ASN A 134 -0.46 -13.18 -0.58
CA ASN A 134 -0.83 -11.81 -0.27
C ASN A 134 0.35 -11.00 0.27
N LYS A 135 1.18 -11.58 1.15
CA LYS A 135 2.42 -10.97 1.63
C LYS A 135 3.39 -10.68 0.48
N LYS A 136 3.60 -11.62 -0.44
CA LYS A 136 4.44 -11.42 -1.63
C LYS A 136 3.91 -10.28 -2.51
N LYS A 137 2.62 -10.18 -2.71
CA LYS A 137 2.00 -9.06 -3.44
C LYS A 137 2.26 -7.73 -2.75
N LEU A 138 2.03 -7.63 -1.45
CA LEU A 138 2.31 -6.39 -0.73
C LEU A 138 3.79 -6.01 -0.80
N VAL A 139 4.72 -6.98 -0.79
CA VAL A 139 6.15 -6.70 -1.02
C VAL A 139 6.37 -6.06 -2.39
N GLU A 140 5.73 -6.55 -3.45
CA GLU A 140 5.87 -5.93 -4.78
C GLU A 140 5.24 -4.52 -4.83
N VAL A 141 4.13 -4.29 -4.12
CA VAL A 141 3.56 -2.95 -3.94
C VAL A 141 4.57 -2.02 -3.26
N LEU A 142 5.14 -2.44 -2.14
CA LEU A 142 6.14 -1.66 -1.40
C LEU A 142 7.38 -1.36 -2.26
N LYS A 143 7.84 -2.32 -3.09
CA LYS A 143 8.93 -2.08 -4.05
C LYS A 143 8.53 -1.05 -5.13
N GLY A 144 7.29 -1.07 -5.59
CA GLY A 144 6.77 -0.06 -6.52
C GLY A 144 6.77 1.34 -5.89
N ILE A 145 6.35 1.43 -4.64
CA ILE A 145 6.42 2.68 -3.84
C ILE A 145 7.87 3.16 -3.68
N ASP A 146 8.82 2.25 -3.43
CA ASP A 146 10.25 2.62 -3.36
C ASP A 146 10.77 3.24 -4.66
N LEU A 147 10.33 2.71 -5.82
CA LEU A 147 10.67 3.33 -7.11
C LEU A 147 10.11 4.75 -7.24
N VAL A 148 8.91 4.99 -6.73
CA VAL A 148 8.31 6.34 -6.71
C VAL A 148 9.09 7.27 -5.79
N LEU A 149 9.46 6.82 -4.60
CA LEU A 149 10.25 7.60 -3.65
C LEU A 149 11.65 7.90 -4.20
N GLU A 150 12.28 6.95 -4.90
CA GLU A 150 13.53 7.18 -5.62
C GLU A 150 13.38 8.27 -6.70
N TYR A 151 12.33 8.15 -7.53
CA TYR A 151 12.01 9.17 -8.54
C TYR A 151 11.82 10.55 -7.91
N LYS A 152 11.03 10.67 -6.84
CA LYS A 152 10.80 11.94 -6.12
C LYS A 152 12.06 12.47 -5.41
N SER A 153 12.90 11.59 -4.89
CA SER A 153 14.19 11.97 -4.30
C SER A 153 15.11 12.62 -5.34
N MET A 154 15.20 12.03 -6.52
CA MET A 154 15.97 12.61 -7.63
C MET A 154 15.38 13.94 -8.10
N GLU A 155 14.04 14.03 -8.22
CA GLU A 155 13.36 15.25 -8.66
C GLU A 155 13.51 16.41 -7.65
N LEU A 156 13.30 16.15 -6.37
CA LEU A 156 13.21 17.19 -5.34
C LEU A 156 14.55 17.53 -4.69
N LEU A 157 15.48 16.59 -4.64
CA LEU A 157 16.75 16.71 -3.90
C LEU A 157 17.98 16.46 -4.77
N GLY A 158 17.82 15.96 -6.00
CA GLY A 158 18.91 15.64 -6.92
C GLY A 158 19.80 14.48 -6.46
N LYS A 159 19.30 13.62 -5.57
CA LYS A 159 20.08 12.53 -4.95
C LYS A 159 19.29 11.22 -4.92
N PRO A 160 19.99 10.07 -5.07
CA PRO A 160 19.36 8.75 -4.85
C PRO A 160 18.84 8.62 -3.42
N LEU A 161 17.67 7.99 -3.25
CA LEU A 161 16.99 7.81 -1.97
C LEU A 161 17.91 7.21 -0.89
N ARG A 162 18.71 6.18 -1.27
CA ARG A 162 19.64 5.49 -0.37
C ARG A 162 20.82 6.35 0.10
N SER A 163 21.11 7.45 -0.56
CA SER A 163 22.18 8.39 -0.21
C SER A 163 21.72 9.55 0.65
N LEU A 164 20.43 9.65 0.93
CA LEU A 164 19.88 10.75 1.72
C LEU A 164 20.28 10.62 3.18
N SER A 165 20.70 11.74 3.76
CA SER A 165 20.82 11.89 5.19
C SER A 165 19.45 11.92 5.85
N LYS A 166 19.40 11.73 7.17
CA LYS A 166 18.18 11.80 7.97
C LYS A 166 17.37 13.08 7.70
N LYS A 167 18.03 14.23 7.70
CA LYS A 167 17.40 15.54 7.47
C LYS A 167 16.85 15.68 6.05
N GLU A 168 17.50 15.06 5.06
CA GLU A 168 17.02 15.06 3.68
C GLU A 168 15.82 14.13 3.50
N LEU A 169 15.77 12.99 4.20
CA LEU A 169 14.59 12.11 4.25
C LEU A 169 13.39 12.83 4.89
N GLU A 170 13.59 13.53 6.02
CA GLU A 170 12.56 14.36 6.63
C GLU A 170 12.02 15.38 5.62
N ARG A 171 12.91 16.07 4.93
CA ARG A 171 12.56 17.08 3.91
C ARG A 171 11.86 16.47 2.70
N LEU A 172 12.19 15.24 2.31
CA LEU A 172 11.46 14.51 1.27
C LEU A 172 10.03 14.20 1.72
N ASN A 173 9.87 13.65 2.94
CA ASN A 173 8.57 13.32 3.51
C ASN A 173 7.66 14.54 3.71
N ASP A 174 8.21 15.69 4.07
CA ASP A 174 7.45 16.97 4.17
C ASP A 174 6.89 17.42 2.80
N LYS A 175 7.52 17.00 1.71
CA LYS A 175 7.14 17.37 0.36
C LYS A 175 6.36 16.31 -0.38
N PHE A 176 6.59 15.05 -0.05
CA PHE A 176 5.93 13.93 -0.70
C PHE A 176 5.79 12.75 0.25
N TYR A 177 4.59 12.21 0.36
CA TYR A 177 4.29 11.01 1.15
C TYR A 177 3.71 9.89 0.27
N ALA A 178 3.97 8.65 0.67
CA ALA A 178 3.42 7.45 0.08
C ALA A 178 2.99 6.51 1.22
N ILE A 179 1.70 6.24 1.33
CA ILE A 179 1.11 5.55 2.49
C ILE A 179 0.23 4.41 2.01
N ILE A 180 0.38 3.23 2.60
CA ILE A 180 -0.56 2.12 2.39
C ILE A 180 -1.88 2.48 3.07
N LEU A 181 -2.96 2.26 2.36
CA LEU A 181 -4.32 2.44 2.84
C LEU A 181 -5.01 1.07 2.87
N ILE A 182 -5.68 0.76 3.97
CA ILE A 182 -6.60 -0.38 4.08
C ILE A 182 -7.98 0.20 4.41
N VAL A 183 -8.97 -0.05 3.54
CA VAL A 183 -10.32 0.46 3.70
C VAL A 183 -11.30 -0.65 4.07
N GLU A 184 -12.29 -0.33 4.88
CA GLU A 184 -13.41 -1.21 5.22
C GLU A 184 -14.28 -1.49 3.97
N TYR A 185 -14.40 -0.51 3.09
CA TYR A 185 -15.15 -0.65 1.85
C TYR A 185 -14.29 -1.29 0.76
N ALA A 186 -14.63 -2.51 0.38
CA ALA A 186 -14.07 -3.13 -0.83
C ALA A 186 -14.89 -2.63 -2.03
N PRO A 187 -14.28 -1.93 -3.00
CA PRO A 187 -14.98 -1.59 -4.23
C PRO A 187 -15.44 -2.88 -4.91
N ILE A 188 -16.73 -2.97 -5.26
CA ILE A 188 -17.27 -4.10 -6.02
C ILE A 188 -16.71 -3.98 -7.44
N ILE A 189 -15.53 -4.53 -7.66
CA ILE A 189 -14.96 -4.62 -9.00
C ILE A 189 -15.20 -6.05 -9.48
N ASN A 190 -16.09 -6.19 -10.46
CA ASN A 190 -16.20 -7.42 -11.23
C ASN A 190 -14.94 -7.55 -12.09
N ILE A 191 -13.92 -8.22 -11.57
CA ILE A 191 -12.78 -8.63 -12.40
C ILE A 191 -13.33 -9.67 -13.37
N PRO A 192 -13.30 -9.44 -14.68
CA PRO A 192 -13.81 -10.41 -15.64
C PRO A 192 -13.06 -11.74 -15.48
N PRO A 193 -13.74 -12.89 -15.62
CA PRO A 193 -13.08 -14.18 -15.58
C PRO A 193 -11.97 -14.21 -16.64
N PRO A 194 -10.88 -14.96 -16.41
CA PRO A 194 -9.84 -15.13 -17.40
C PRO A 194 -10.45 -15.65 -18.71
N PRO A 195 -9.93 -15.23 -19.89
CA PRO A 195 -10.40 -15.74 -21.17
C PRO A 195 -10.33 -17.26 -21.12
N MET A 196 -11.44 -17.92 -21.52
CA MET A 196 -11.43 -19.39 -21.65
C MET A 196 -10.37 -19.77 -22.67
N GLU A 197 -9.41 -20.60 -22.26
CA GLU A 197 -8.49 -21.22 -23.21
C GLU A 197 -9.34 -22.06 -24.19
N ILE A 198 -9.40 -21.61 -25.44
CA ILE A 198 -10.02 -22.35 -26.51
C ILE A 198 -8.98 -23.42 -26.90
N ASN A 199 -9.19 -24.65 -26.41
CA ASN A 199 -8.44 -25.84 -26.83
C ASN A 199 -8.84 -26.27 -28.26
#